data_cd1a03321fa7fdb334c7ebe7a2283de8
#
_entry.id   cd1a03321fa7fdb334c7ebe7a2283de8
#
_cell.length_a   1.000
_cell.length_b   1.000
_cell.length_c   1.000
_cell.angle_alpha   90.00
_cell.angle_beta   90.00
_cell.angle_gamma   90.00
#
_symmetry.space_group_name_H-M   'P 1'
#
loop_
_entity.id
_entity.type
_entity.pdbx_description
1 polymer ?
#
loop_
_entity_poly.entity_id
_entity_poly.type
_entity_poly.pdbx_seq_one_letter_code
_entity_poly.pdbx_strand_id
1 'polypeptide(L)'
;MDIKEQLKDIKTQLRLSMNGAVSQSMREKGLVYKLNFGVELPRIKMIAEGYEKNHDLAQALWKEEIRECKILAGMLQPIETFYPEIADIWVESIRNIEIAELTCMNLFQHLPYAPAKSFHWIADEQEYVQTCGFLTAARLLMKKGDMNERASGE
;
A
#
# COMPACT_ATOMS: atom_id res chain seq x y z
N MET A 1 2.03 23.85 -2.30
CA MET A 1 0.73 23.16 -2.54
C MET A 1 0.19 22.61 -1.23
N ASP A 2 -1.07 22.89 -0.90
CA ASP A 2 -1.71 22.27 0.25
C ASP A 2 -2.17 20.84 -0.09
N ILE A 3 -2.65 20.11 0.91
CA ILE A 3 -3.04 18.71 0.73
C ILE A 3 -4.20 18.55 -0.26
N LYS A 4 -5.18 19.45 -0.22
CA LYS A 4 -6.30 19.45 -1.16
C LYS A 4 -5.84 19.62 -2.60
N GLU A 5 -4.91 20.54 -2.83
CA GLU A 5 -4.36 20.80 -4.16
C GLU A 5 -3.53 19.61 -4.64
N GLN A 6 -2.72 19.02 -3.77
CA GLN A 6 -1.93 17.84 -4.09
C GLN A 6 -2.83 16.65 -4.45
N LEU A 7 -3.88 16.42 -3.67
CA LEU A 7 -4.84 15.34 -3.93
C LEU A 7 -5.54 15.54 -5.27
N LYS A 8 -5.97 16.78 -5.56
CA LYS A 8 -6.60 17.14 -6.84
C LYS A 8 -5.64 16.90 -8.01
N ASP A 9 -4.39 17.32 -7.86
CA ASP A 9 -3.36 17.14 -8.88
C ASP A 9 -3.11 15.65 -9.15
N ILE A 10 -2.99 14.85 -8.11
CA ILE A 10 -2.83 13.39 -8.24
C ILE A 10 -4.01 12.78 -9.00
N LYS A 11 -5.24 13.13 -8.63
CA LYS A 11 -6.42 12.62 -9.31
C LYS A 11 -6.45 13.01 -10.78
N THR A 12 -6.00 14.22 -11.10
CA THR A 12 -5.89 14.70 -12.48
C THR A 12 -4.88 13.87 -13.26
N GLN A 13 -3.71 13.62 -12.69
CA GLN A 13 -2.69 12.77 -13.32
C GLN A 13 -3.19 11.36 -13.55
N LEU A 14 -3.92 10.79 -12.59
CA LEU A 14 -4.50 9.47 -12.72
C LEU A 14 -5.53 9.41 -13.85
N ARG A 15 -6.39 10.41 -13.97
CA ARG A 15 -7.37 10.49 -15.06
C ARG A 15 -6.70 10.59 -16.42
N LEU A 16 -5.62 11.35 -16.53
CA LEU A 16 -4.85 11.48 -17.77
C LEU A 16 -4.13 10.19 -18.15
N SER A 17 -3.91 9.31 -17.19
CA SER A 17 -3.22 8.02 -17.39
C SER A 17 -4.18 6.83 -17.44
N MET A 18 -5.49 7.07 -17.51
CA MET A 18 -6.53 6.02 -17.52
C MET A 18 -6.32 5.00 -18.60
N ASN A 19 -6.54 3.73 -18.27
CA ASN A 19 -6.56 2.62 -19.20
C ASN A 19 -7.79 1.74 -18.94
N GLY A 20 -8.81 1.90 -19.76
CA GLY A 20 -10.07 1.17 -19.62
C GLY A 20 -9.93 -0.33 -19.81
N ALA A 21 -9.03 -0.79 -20.67
CA ALA A 21 -8.78 -2.20 -20.90
C ALA A 21 -8.16 -2.87 -19.67
N VAL A 22 -7.21 -2.20 -19.01
CA VAL A 22 -6.59 -2.70 -17.77
C VAL A 22 -7.62 -2.75 -16.65
N SER A 23 -8.43 -1.71 -16.49
CA SER A 23 -9.51 -1.64 -15.50
C SER A 23 -10.51 -2.79 -15.69
N GLN A 24 -10.92 -3.05 -16.93
CA GLN A 24 -11.83 -4.14 -17.28
C GLN A 24 -11.21 -5.51 -16.95
N SER A 25 -9.95 -5.71 -17.31
CA SER A 25 -9.23 -6.95 -17.03
C SER A 25 -9.17 -7.24 -15.52
N MET A 26 -8.95 -6.21 -14.70
CA MET A 26 -8.93 -6.35 -13.25
C MET A 26 -10.27 -6.80 -12.69
N ARG A 27 -11.38 -6.23 -13.19
CA ARG A 27 -12.73 -6.65 -12.81
C ARG A 27 -13.01 -8.10 -13.15
N GLU A 28 -12.59 -8.52 -14.32
CA GLU A 28 -12.74 -9.91 -14.78
C GLU A 28 -11.96 -10.89 -13.91
N LYS A 29 -10.85 -10.46 -13.32
CA LYS A 29 -10.06 -11.26 -12.37
C LYS A 29 -10.58 -11.21 -10.94
N GLY A 30 -11.71 -10.56 -10.70
CA GLY A 30 -12.32 -10.46 -9.37
C GLY A 30 -11.76 -9.35 -8.48
N LEU A 31 -10.91 -8.47 -9.01
CA LEU A 31 -10.41 -7.31 -8.29
C LEU A 31 -11.45 -6.18 -8.39
N VAL A 32 -12.31 -6.11 -7.39
CA VAL A 32 -13.39 -5.13 -7.37
C VAL A 32 -13.00 -3.91 -6.57
N TYR A 33 -13.13 -2.75 -7.20
CA TYR A 33 -12.92 -1.44 -6.59
C TYR A 33 -14.13 -0.57 -6.87
N LYS A 34 -14.41 0.37 -5.97
CA LYS A 34 -15.45 1.36 -6.19
C LYS A 34 -15.13 2.22 -7.42
N LEU A 35 -13.86 2.63 -7.54
CA LEU A 35 -13.35 3.33 -8.71
C LEU A 35 -11.94 2.84 -9.03
N ASN A 36 -11.70 2.54 -10.30
CA ASN A 36 -10.44 2.01 -10.80
C ASN A 36 -10.15 2.63 -12.17
N PHE A 37 -9.08 3.41 -12.26
CA PHE A 37 -8.65 4.04 -13.51
C PHE A 37 -7.82 3.12 -14.41
N GLY A 38 -7.37 1.99 -13.89
CA GLY A 38 -6.55 1.05 -14.65
C GLY A 38 -5.15 1.57 -14.93
N VAL A 39 -4.62 2.42 -14.07
CA VAL A 39 -3.25 2.94 -14.21
C VAL A 39 -2.27 1.85 -13.76
N GLU A 40 -1.28 1.56 -14.59
CA GLU A 40 -0.29 0.54 -14.30
C GLU A 40 0.69 0.98 -13.20
N LEU A 41 1.22 0.01 -12.46
CA LEU A 41 2.11 0.27 -11.32
C LEU A 41 3.31 1.16 -11.64
N PRO A 42 4.04 0.97 -12.77
CA PRO A 42 5.15 1.86 -13.08
C PRO A 42 4.75 3.34 -13.19
N ARG A 43 3.56 3.61 -13.73
CA ARG A 43 3.04 4.98 -13.84
C ARG A 43 2.64 5.53 -12.47
N ILE A 44 2.00 4.70 -11.63
CA ILE A 44 1.65 5.09 -10.25
C ILE A 44 2.92 5.46 -9.49
N LYS A 45 3.96 4.65 -9.63
CA LYS A 45 5.26 4.89 -9.00
C LYS A 45 5.88 6.21 -9.46
N MET A 46 5.80 6.51 -10.76
CA MET A 46 6.28 7.80 -11.29
C MET A 46 5.51 8.98 -10.70
N ILE A 47 4.20 8.85 -10.52
CA ILE A 47 3.40 9.88 -9.88
C ILE A 47 3.86 10.08 -8.43
N ALA A 48 4.07 9.00 -7.69
CA ALA A 48 4.56 9.06 -6.31
C ALA A 48 5.90 9.77 -6.20
N GLU A 49 6.81 9.52 -7.13
CA GLU A 49 8.14 10.14 -7.16
C GLU A 49 8.10 11.67 -7.33
N GLY A 50 7.00 12.21 -7.83
CA GLY A 50 6.79 13.66 -7.96
C GLY A 50 6.39 14.36 -6.67
N TYR A 51 6.24 13.62 -5.56
CA TYR A 51 5.83 14.16 -4.26
C TYR A 51 6.76 13.68 -3.17
N GLU A 52 6.99 14.53 -2.17
CA GLU A 52 7.65 14.10 -0.95
C GLU A 52 6.67 13.29 -0.11
N LYS A 53 7.17 12.30 0.64
CA LYS A 53 6.35 11.56 1.58
C LYS A 53 5.70 12.52 2.57
N ASN A 54 4.40 12.36 2.80
CA ASN A 54 3.62 13.26 3.63
C ASN A 54 2.49 12.49 4.30
N HIS A 55 2.45 12.53 5.63
CA HIS A 55 1.44 11.83 6.41
C HIS A 55 0.02 12.25 6.05
N ASP A 56 -0.24 13.54 6.05
CA ASP A 56 -1.60 14.06 5.80
C ASP A 56 -2.08 13.72 4.39
N LEU A 57 -1.20 13.82 3.40
CA LEU A 57 -1.50 13.43 2.02
C LEU A 57 -1.80 11.93 1.93
N ALA A 58 -0.98 11.10 2.55
CA ALA A 58 -1.18 9.65 2.55
C ALA A 58 -2.49 9.26 3.22
N GLN A 59 -2.84 9.88 4.35
CA GLN A 59 -4.11 9.62 5.02
C GLN A 59 -5.30 10.05 4.13
N ALA A 60 -5.20 11.19 3.45
CA ALA A 60 -6.23 11.64 2.54
C ALA A 60 -6.40 10.68 1.35
N LEU A 61 -5.29 10.21 0.79
CA LEU A 61 -5.30 9.23 -0.31
C LEU A 61 -5.92 7.90 0.12
N TRP A 62 -5.59 7.42 1.32
CA TRP A 62 -6.13 6.15 1.81
C TRP A 62 -7.64 6.17 1.99
N LYS A 63 -8.21 7.33 2.32
CA LYS A 63 -9.66 7.50 2.50
C LYS A 63 -10.43 7.48 1.18
N GLU A 64 -9.75 7.68 0.05
CA GLU A 64 -10.39 7.65 -1.25
C GLU A 64 -10.70 6.21 -1.65
N GLU A 65 -11.92 5.98 -2.16
CA GLU A 65 -12.34 4.67 -2.66
C GLU A 65 -11.86 4.45 -4.10
N ILE A 66 -10.61 4.83 -4.37
CA ILE A 66 -9.95 4.75 -5.67
C ILE A 66 -8.74 3.84 -5.52
N ARG A 67 -8.65 2.79 -6.33
CA ARG A 67 -7.55 1.82 -6.30
C ARG A 67 -6.18 2.52 -6.28
N GLU A 68 -5.94 3.39 -7.24
CA GLU A 68 -4.65 4.05 -7.40
C GLU A 68 -4.29 4.95 -6.22
N CYS A 69 -5.29 5.60 -5.63
CA CYS A 69 -5.08 6.44 -4.44
C CYS A 69 -4.65 5.60 -3.23
N LYS A 70 -5.22 4.42 -3.04
CA LYS A 70 -4.82 3.53 -1.96
C LYS A 70 -3.39 3.03 -2.15
N ILE A 71 -3.01 2.71 -3.37
CA ILE A 71 -1.64 2.30 -3.69
C ILE A 71 -0.66 3.43 -3.40
N LEU A 72 -0.98 4.65 -3.86
CA LEU A 72 -0.16 5.85 -3.61
C LEU A 72 -0.03 6.15 -2.12
N ALA A 73 -1.09 5.94 -1.34
CA ALA A 73 -1.05 6.15 0.10
C ALA A 73 0.06 5.34 0.76
N GLY A 74 0.18 4.06 0.41
CA GLY A 74 1.25 3.20 0.92
C GLY A 74 2.65 3.64 0.50
N MET A 75 2.77 4.22 -0.69
CA MET A 75 4.04 4.73 -1.20
C MET A 75 4.46 6.05 -0.56
N LEU A 76 3.50 6.90 -0.19
CA LEU A 76 3.75 8.27 0.30
C LEU A 76 3.68 8.40 1.82
N GLN A 77 3.29 7.37 2.55
CA GLN A 77 3.22 7.41 4.01
C GLN A 77 4.60 7.32 4.63
N PRO A 78 5.03 8.33 5.43
CA PRO A 78 6.25 8.21 6.23
C PRO A 78 6.09 7.17 7.34
N ILE A 79 7.11 6.32 7.55
CA ILE A 79 7.05 5.31 8.61
C ILE A 79 7.13 5.93 10.01
N GLU A 80 7.76 7.08 10.14
CA GLU A 80 7.99 7.78 11.41
C GLU A 80 6.69 8.25 12.07
N THR A 81 5.67 8.52 11.27
CA THR A 81 4.37 9.02 11.75
C THR A 81 3.25 7.99 11.62
N PHE A 82 3.57 6.78 11.19
CA PHE A 82 2.58 5.72 11.03
C PHE A 82 2.52 4.86 12.30
N TYR A 83 1.74 5.33 13.28
CA TYR A 83 1.64 4.67 14.58
C TYR A 83 0.87 3.34 14.49
N PRO A 84 1.11 2.39 15.42
CA PRO A 84 0.46 1.07 15.39
C PRO A 84 -1.06 1.12 15.28
N GLU A 85 -1.71 2.09 15.93
CA GLU A 85 -3.16 2.27 15.89
C GLU A 85 -3.65 2.62 14.49
N ILE A 86 -2.88 3.40 13.74
CA ILE A 86 -3.21 3.75 12.35
C ILE A 86 -3.04 2.53 11.45
N ALA A 87 -2.01 1.73 11.68
CA ALA A 87 -1.79 0.49 10.95
C ALA A 87 -2.97 -0.47 11.12
N ASP A 88 -3.51 -0.59 12.32
CA ASP A 88 -4.68 -1.42 12.59
C ASP A 88 -5.91 -0.93 11.82
N ILE A 89 -6.12 0.39 11.76
CA ILE A 89 -7.22 0.98 10.99
C ILE A 89 -7.06 0.69 9.50
N TRP A 90 -5.87 0.85 8.96
CA TRP A 90 -5.60 0.60 7.54
C TRP A 90 -5.81 -0.86 7.19
N VAL A 91 -5.25 -1.78 7.97
CA VAL A 91 -5.34 -3.23 7.68
C VAL A 91 -6.78 -3.70 7.71
N GLU A 92 -7.60 -3.19 8.63
CA GLU A 92 -9.03 -3.53 8.72
C GLU A 92 -9.84 -3.02 7.53
N SER A 93 -9.38 -2.01 6.82
CA SER A 93 -10.07 -1.45 5.65
C SER A 93 -9.68 -2.12 4.33
N ILE A 94 -8.68 -2.99 4.32
CA ILE A 94 -8.23 -3.71 3.11
C ILE A 94 -9.28 -4.77 2.75
N ARG A 95 -9.68 -4.79 1.46
CA ARG A 95 -10.77 -5.65 0.97
C ARG A 95 -10.39 -6.50 -0.24
N ASN A 96 -9.12 -6.48 -0.67
CA ASN A 96 -8.65 -7.32 -1.76
C ASN A 96 -7.16 -7.60 -1.64
N ILE A 97 -6.71 -8.62 -2.37
CA ILE A 97 -5.34 -9.13 -2.28
C ILE A 97 -4.33 -8.15 -2.88
N GLU A 98 -4.67 -7.41 -3.91
CA GLU A 98 -3.73 -6.46 -4.53
C GLU A 98 -3.31 -5.38 -3.54
N ILE A 99 -4.28 -4.75 -2.87
CA ILE A 99 -3.99 -3.72 -1.87
C ILE A 99 -3.24 -4.32 -0.69
N ALA A 100 -3.60 -5.54 -0.25
CA ALA A 100 -2.88 -6.24 0.82
C ALA A 100 -1.40 -6.42 0.46
N GLU A 101 -1.12 -6.95 -0.73
CA GLU A 101 0.25 -7.20 -1.18
C GLU A 101 1.06 -5.91 -1.31
N LEU A 102 0.50 -4.89 -1.96
CA LEU A 102 1.20 -3.63 -2.21
C LEU A 102 1.43 -2.83 -0.94
N THR A 103 0.46 -2.81 -0.02
CA THR A 103 0.61 -2.10 1.26
C THR A 103 1.65 -2.79 2.15
N CYS A 104 1.66 -4.11 2.18
CA CYS A 104 2.69 -4.86 2.91
C CYS A 104 4.08 -4.61 2.33
N MET A 105 4.20 -4.61 1.00
CA MET A 105 5.46 -4.39 0.31
C MET A 105 5.99 -2.95 0.49
N ASN A 106 5.13 -1.96 0.30
CA ASN A 106 5.53 -0.56 0.29
C ASN A 106 5.63 0.07 1.68
N LEU A 107 4.86 -0.41 2.66
CA LEU A 107 4.76 0.24 3.95
C LEU A 107 4.96 -0.71 5.13
N PHE A 108 4.10 -1.73 5.30
CA PHE A 108 4.04 -2.49 6.55
C PHE A 108 5.36 -3.18 6.90
N GLN A 109 6.07 -3.75 5.93
CA GLN A 109 7.34 -4.43 6.19
C GLN A 109 8.45 -3.50 6.70
N HIS A 110 8.31 -2.19 6.48
CA HIS A 110 9.32 -1.19 6.87
C HIS A 110 9.07 -0.59 8.26
N LEU A 111 7.93 -0.91 8.86
CA LEU A 111 7.57 -0.36 10.18
C LEU A 111 8.43 -0.98 11.28
N PRO A 112 8.88 -0.18 12.28
CA PRO A 112 9.72 -0.72 13.36
C PRO A 112 9.00 -1.76 14.21
N TYR A 113 7.66 -1.70 14.29
CA TYR A 113 6.84 -2.65 15.03
C TYR A 113 6.25 -3.78 14.14
N ALA A 114 6.72 -3.89 12.89
CA ALA A 114 6.19 -4.87 11.95
C ALA A 114 6.22 -6.33 12.47
N PRO A 115 7.29 -6.80 13.15
CA PRO A 115 7.28 -8.17 13.68
C PRO A 115 6.15 -8.43 14.67
N ALA A 116 5.96 -7.55 15.65
CA ALA A 116 4.88 -7.68 16.64
C ALA A 116 3.49 -7.62 15.99
N LYS A 117 3.27 -6.66 15.08
CA LYS A 117 1.98 -6.51 14.40
C LYS A 117 1.68 -7.70 13.47
N SER A 118 2.67 -8.24 12.78
CA SER A 118 2.45 -9.40 11.93
C SER A 118 1.89 -10.59 12.72
N PHE A 119 2.39 -10.85 13.93
CA PHE A 119 1.86 -11.89 14.80
C PHE A 119 0.41 -11.63 15.22
N HIS A 120 0.09 -10.38 15.60
CA HIS A 120 -1.28 -10.01 15.95
C HIS A 120 -2.24 -10.20 14.77
N TRP A 121 -1.83 -9.77 13.58
CA TRP A 121 -2.67 -9.87 12.39
C TRP A 121 -2.86 -11.31 11.92
N ILE A 122 -1.84 -12.15 12.03
CA ILE A 122 -1.95 -13.59 11.69
C ILE A 122 -3.02 -14.25 12.55
N ALA A 123 -3.15 -13.85 13.81
CA ALA A 123 -4.12 -14.41 14.75
C ALA A 123 -5.53 -13.80 14.62
N ASP A 124 -5.71 -12.81 13.75
CA ASP A 124 -7.01 -12.15 13.56
C ASP A 124 -7.99 -13.06 12.79
N GLU A 125 -9.28 -12.89 13.06
CA GLU A 125 -10.33 -13.65 12.39
C GLU A 125 -10.67 -13.12 11.00
N GLN A 126 -10.37 -11.85 10.74
CA GLN A 126 -10.65 -11.22 9.44
C GLN A 126 -9.64 -11.68 8.39
N GLU A 127 -10.14 -12.15 7.25
CA GLU A 127 -9.34 -12.76 6.18
C GLU A 127 -8.18 -11.87 5.72
N TYR A 128 -8.46 -10.60 5.40
CA TYR A 128 -7.41 -9.72 4.87
C TYR A 128 -6.46 -9.21 5.93
N VAL A 129 -6.89 -9.10 7.18
CA VAL A 129 -6.00 -8.79 8.30
C VAL A 129 -5.00 -9.94 8.47
N GLN A 130 -5.49 -11.16 8.50
CA GLN A 130 -4.65 -12.37 8.60
C GLN A 130 -3.69 -12.47 7.40
N THR A 131 -4.18 -12.23 6.19
CA THR A 131 -3.37 -12.22 4.97
C THR A 131 -2.25 -11.20 5.07
N CYS A 132 -2.53 -9.98 5.52
CA CYS A 132 -1.50 -8.95 5.72
C CYS A 132 -0.46 -9.38 6.75
N GLY A 133 -0.88 -10.06 7.81
CA GLY A 133 0.03 -10.61 8.80
C GLY A 133 1.02 -11.60 8.19
N PHE A 134 0.53 -12.56 7.41
CA PHE A 134 1.38 -13.54 6.71
C PHE A 134 2.30 -12.89 5.68
N LEU A 135 1.77 -11.97 4.87
CA LEU A 135 2.56 -11.27 3.86
C LEU A 135 3.67 -10.43 4.48
N THR A 136 3.37 -9.71 5.56
CA THR A 136 4.36 -8.91 6.28
C THR A 136 5.44 -9.80 6.89
N ALA A 137 5.05 -10.89 7.56
CA ALA A 137 5.99 -11.84 8.15
C ALA A 137 6.89 -12.46 7.08
N ALA A 138 6.34 -12.84 5.93
CA ALA A 138 7.11 -13.41 4.81
C ALA A 138 8.15 -12.43 4.30
N ARG A 139 7.79 -11.15 4.15
CA ARG A 139 8.71 -10.09 3.73
C ARG A 139 9.84 -9.88 4.74
N LEU A 140 9.54 -9.93 6.03
CA LEU A 140 10.55 -9.79 7.09
C LEU A 140 11.53 -10.98 7.06
N LEU A 141 11.04 -12.18 6.83
CA LEU A 141 11.89 -13.37 6.70
C LEU A 141 12.80 -13.30 5.47
N MET A 142 12.30 -12.79 4.35
CA MET A 142 13.09 -12.59 3.15
C MET A 142 14.23 -11.59 3.39
N LYS A 143 13.95 -10.48 4.05
CA LYS A 143 14.98 -9.49 4.41
C LYS A 143 16.05 -10.08 5.32
N LYS A 144 15.66 -10.87 6.30
CA LYS A 144 16.57 -11.54 7.23
C LYS A 144 17.45 -12.55 6.47
N GLY A 145 16.88 -13.31 5.54
CA GLY A 145 17.60 -14.24 4.69
C GLY A 145 18.67 -13.54 3.85
N ASP A 146 18.31 -12.44 3.19
CA ASP A 146 19.22 -11.63 2.38
C ASP A 146 20.37 -11.08 3.22
N MET A 147 20.08 -10.55 4.42
CA MET A 147 21.10 -10.07 5.35
C MET A 147 22.06 -11.16 5.78
N ASN A 148 21.54 -12.36 6.08
CA ASN A 148 22.35 -13.50 6.49
C ASN A 148 23.25 -13.97 5.33
N GLU A 149 22.76 -14.00 4.11
CA GLU A 149 23.55 -14.35 2.93
C GLU A 149 24.68 -13.35 2.70
N ARG A 150 24.43 -12.06 2.84
CA ARG A 150 25.45 -11.02 2.72
C ARG A 150 26.51 -11.16 3.80
N ALA A 151 26.12 -11.42 5.03
CA ALA A 151 27.05 -11.63 6.14
C ALA A 151 27.91 -12.88 5.92
N SER A 152 27.33 -13.94 5.38
CA SER A 152 28.04 -15.20 5.09
C SER A 152 28.99 -15.09 3.90
N GLY A 153 28.70 -14.15 2.97
CA GLY A 153 29.52 -13.93 1.75
C GLY A 153 30.77 -13.10 1.98
N GLU A 154 30.94 -12.53 3.16
CA GLU A 154 32.11 -11.76 3.58
C GLU A 154 33.10 -12.68 4.30
#